data_7a082420fa8125e02ea3263606dfad3d
#
_entry.id   7a082420fa8125e02ea3263606dfad3d
#
_cell.length_a   1.000
_cell.length_b   1.000
_cell.length_c   1.000
_cell.angle_alpha   90.00
_cell.angle_beta   90.00
_cell.angle_gamma   90.00
#
_symmetry.space_group_name_H-M   'P 1'
#
loop_
_entity.id
_entity.type
_entity.pdbx_description
1 polymer ?
#
loop_
_entity_poly.entity_id
_entity_poly.type
_entity_poly.pdbx_seq_one_letter_code
_entity_poly.pdbx_strand_id
1 'polypeptide(L)'
;CNAIYREYPDYNIVGEAWMNQTMGTAFWQKDSKLNERGNTMLKSVMDFRLMGLSHSAFFGDAGGMQALYEHLAYDYAYADIYNVLRFLDNHDTDRFLPAMPEKLDAFKQGIAFMLTIPGIPQFYYGTELLMNGTKQKGDGYIRLDVPGGWPGDAVNQFEASGRTDIQNEAWNYVQKLLKWRKGNEVIAKGKMKHFVPQNGVYVYARNLNGKQVVVIMNGN
;
A
#
# COMPACT_ATOMS: atom_id res chain seq x y z
N CYS A 1 20.54 10.28 9.64
CA CYS A 1 20.39 10.65 8.22
C CYS A 1 21.48 11.61 7.73
N ASN A 2 21.82 12.71 8.44
CA ASN A 2 22.79 13.70 7.96
C ASN A 2 24.17 13.14 7.61
N ALA A 3 24.73 12.21 8.40
CA ALA A 3 26.01 11.59 8.11
C ALA A 3 25.97 10.79 6.80
N ILE A 4 24.89 10.04 6.58
CA ILE A 4 24.69 9.25 5.36
C ILE A 4 24.54 10.16 4.14
N TYR A 5 23.73 11.24 4.23
CA TYR A 5 23.54 12.14 3.10
C TYR A 5 24.75 13.01 2.75
N ARG A 6 25.72 13.18 3.67
CA ARG A 6 26.99 13.82 3.34
C ARG A 6 27.85 12.95 2.41
N GLU A 7 27.79 11.64 2.61
CA GLU A 7 28.58 10.68 1.84
C GLU A 7 27.80 10.18 0.61
N TYR A 8 26.48 9.97 0.78
CA TYR A 8 25.56 9.44 -0.25
C TYR A 8 24.33 10.34 -0.39
N PRO A 9 24.42 11.49 -1.11
CA PRO A 9 23.35 12.50 -1.17
C PRO A 9 22.01 11.97 -1.71
N ASP A 10 22.09 11.00 -2.62
CA ASP A 10 20.92 10.40 -3.29
C ASP A 10 20.39 9.13 -2.61
N TYR A 11 20.97 8.74 -1.47
CA TYR A 11 20.54 7.55 -0.77
C TYR A 11 19.11 7.67 -0.25
N ASN A 12 18.33 6.60 -0.43
CA ASN A 12 16.95 6.55 0.04
C ASN A 12 16.88 5.93 1.43
N ILE A 13 16.31 6.68 2.39
CA ILE A 13 16.08 6.23 3.76
C ILE A 13 14.58 6.31 4.02
N VAL A 14 14.02 5.20 4.50
CA VAL A 14 12.63 5.13 4.98
C VAL A 14 12.65 5.06 6.49
N GLY A 15 11.86 5.89 7.16
CA GLY A 15 11.64 5.87 8.60
C GLY A 15 10.41 5.04 8.94
N GLU A 16 10.60 4.02 9.77
CA GLU A 16 9.49 3.27 10.35
C GLU A 16 8.91 4.04 11.55
N ALA A 17 8.02 4.99 11.24
CA ALA A 17 7.26 5.73 12.24
C ALA A 17 5.88 5.08 12.41
N TRP A 18 5.77 4.12 13.30
CA TRP A 18 4.52 3.37 13.55
C TRP A 18 3.54 4.21 14.37
N MET A 19 2.82 5.07 13.68
CA MET A 19 1.88 6.01 14.29
C MET A 19 0.44 5.71 13.86
N ASN A 20 -0.50 5.91 14.79
CA ASN A 20 -1.93 5.68 14.53
C ASN A 20 -2.65 6.86 13.87
N GLN A 21 -1.93 7.93 13.55
CA GLN A 21 -2.49 9.17 12.98
C GLN A 21 -1.54 9.76 11.96
N THR A 22 -2.10 10.35 10.90
CA THR A 22 -1.35 11.01 9.82
C THR A 22 -0.39 12.08 10.35
N MET A 23 -0.83 12.93 11.29
CA MET A 23 -0.01 14.00 11.85
C MET A 23 1.22 13.45 12.57
N GLY A 24 1.09 12.33 13.31
CA GLY A 24 2.21 11.68 13.97
C GLY A 24 3.24 11.13 12.98
N THR A 25 2.78 10.52 11.89
CA THR A 25 3.65 10.03 10.82
C THR A 25 4.32 11.19 10.06
N ALA A 26 3.54 12.21 9.69
CA ALA A 26 4.02 13.38 8.95
C ALA A 26 5.06 14.20 9.73
N PHE A 27 4.99 14.21 11.07
CA PHE A 27 5.98 14.86 11.94
C PHE A 27 7.41 14.36 11.67
N TRP A 28 7.56 13.07 11.35
CA TRP A 28 8.86 12.45 11.13
C TRP A 28 9.42 12.62 9.73
N GLN A 29 8.63 13.12 8.78
CA GLN A 29 9.14 13.33 7.42
C GLN A 29 10.09 14.54 7.36
N LYS A 30 11.09 14.46 6.49
CA LYS A 30 11.99 15.58 6.19
C LYS A 30 11.16 16.83 5.83
N ASP A 31 11.60 17.98 6.34
CA ASP A 31 10.97 19.30 6.10
C ASP A 31 9.51 19.40 6.59
N SER A 32 9.12 18.54 7.54
CA SER A 32 7.79 18.58 8.16
C SER A 32 7.55 19.90 8.88
N LYS A 33 6.45 20.58 8.53
CA LYS A 33 5.98 21.79 9.20
C LYS A 33 5.47 21.55 10.63
N LEU A 34 5.22 20.28 10.97
CA LEU A 34 4.77 19.87 12.32
C LEU A 34 5.93 19.72 13.29
N ASN A 35 7.18 19.66 12.81
CA ASN A 35 8.37 19.50 13.64
C ASN A 35 9.14 20.81 13.79
N GLU A 36 8.73 21.61 14.76
CA GLU A 36 9.38 22.91 15.06
C GLU A 36 10.75 22.76 15.74
N ARG A 37 11.10 21.56 16.25
CA ARG A 37 12.34 21.34 17.02
C ARG A 37 13.51 20.88 16.19
N GLY A 38 13.31 20.63 14.91
CA GLY A 38 14.40 20.20 14.03
C GLY A 38 13.91 19.47 12.78
N ASN A 39 14.85 18.95 12.01
CA ASN A 39 14.57 18.19 10.80
C ASN A 39 15.14 16.78 10.93
N THR A 40 14.31 15.77 10.80
CA THR A 40 14.71 14.36 10.89
C THR A 40 15.57 13.93 9.71
N MET A 41 15.43 14.63 8.59
CA MET A 41 16.03 14.29 7.30
C MET A 41 15.54 12.95 6.70
N LEU A 42 14.47 12.36 7.23
CA LEU A 42 13.83 11.16 6.66
C LEU A 42 13.02 11.56 5.43
N LYS A 43 13.49 11.25 4.23
CA LYS A 43 12.76 11.54 2.98
C LYS A 43 11.42 10.82 2.96
N SER A 44 11.39 9.56 3.37
CA SER A 44 10.21 8.70 3.36
C SER A 44 9.84 8.23 4.75
N VAL A 45 8.53 8.13 5.01
CA VAL A 45 7.94 7.56 6.22
C VAL A 45 6.86 6.56 5.84
N MET A 46 6.58 5.58 6.72
CA MET A 46 5.63 4.50 6.46
C MET A 46 4.25 4.83 7.02
N ASP A 47 3.20 4.65 6.22
CA ASP A 47 1.82 4.93 6.61
C ASP A 47 1.11 3.68 7.15
N PHE A 48 1.40 3.34 8.40
CA PHE A 48 0.77 2.22 9.10
C PHE A 48 -0.73 2.41 9.33
N ARG A 49 -1.17 3.68 9.46
CA ARG A 49 -2.60 3.95 9.65
C ARG A 49 -3.42 3.57 8.43
N LEU A 50 -2.93 3.90 7.22
CA LEU A 50 -3.58 3.52 5.97
C LEU A 50 -3.69 2.00 5.85
N MET A 51 -2.63 1.27 6.19
CA MET A 51 -2.62 -0.20 6.18
C MET A 51 -3.78 -0.77 7.01
N GLY A 52 -3.91 -0.35 8.26
CA GLY A 52 -4.99 -0.83 9.15
C GLY A 52 -6.39 -0.44 8.65
N LEU A 53 -6.56 0.79 8.14
CA LEU A 53 -7.83 1.24 7.55
C LEU A 53 -8.18 0.48 6.28
N SER A 54 -7.19 0.11 5.46
CA SER A 54 -7.42 -0.67 4.25
C SER A 54 -7.96 -2.07 4.56
N HIS A 55 -7.45 -2.73 5.61
CA HIS A 55 -8.02 -3.99 6.07
C HIS A 55 -9.52 -3.87 6.40
N SER A 56 -9.89 -2.87 7.19
CA SER A 56 -11.28 -2.63 7.57
C SER A 56 -12.16 -2.24 6.37
N ALA A 57 -11.60 -1.47 5.43
CA ALA A 57 -12.35 -0.98 4.27
C ALA A 57 -12.68 -2.08 3.26
N PHE A 58 -11.77 -3.03 3.05
CA PHE A 58 -11.94 -4.04 2.00
C PHE A 58 -12.44 -5.39 2.53
N PHE A 59 -12.22 -5.69 3.82
CA PHE A 59 -12.61 -6.98 4.41
C PHE A 59 -13.50 -6.86 5.65
N GLY A 60 -13.74 -5.64 6.14
CA GLY A 60 -14.54 -5.37 7.33
C GLY A 60 -15.96 -4.92 7.00
N ASP A 61 -16.51 -4.15 7.92
CA ASP A 61 -17.90 -3.67 7.88
C ASP A 61 -18.08 -2.43 7.00
N ALA A 62 -19.35 -2.11 6.73
CA ALA A 62 -19.76 -0.90 6.04
C ALA A 62 -19.18 0.37 6.68
N GLY A 63 -18.76 1.34 5.86
CA GLY A 63 -18.16 2.61 6.32
C GLY A 63 -16.64 2.70 6.14
N GLY A 64 -15.96 1.62 5.77
CA GLY A 64 -14.51 1.63 5.57
C GLY A 64 -14.04 2.58 4.47
N MET A 65 -14.83 2.80 3.42
CA MET A 65 -14.51 3.78 2.37
C MET A 65 -14.50 5.21 2.90
N GLN A 66 -15.38 5.55 3.85
CA GLN A 66 -15.38 6.84 4.52
C GLN A 66 -14.08 7.03 5.33
N ALA A 67 -13.63 6.02 6.05
CA ALA A 67 -12.40 6.09 6.83
C ALA A 67 -11.15 6.26 5.94
N LEU A 68 -11.10 5.63 4.77
CA LEU A 68 -10.04 5.84 3.78
C LEU A 68 -10.05 7.28 3.24
N TYR A 69 -11.24 7.79 2.90
CA TYR A 69 -11.39 9.17 2.44
C TYR A 69 -10.88 10.16 3.49
N GLU A 70 -11.34 10.03 4.75
CA GLU A 70 -10.96 10.91 5.85
C GLU A 70 -9.44 10.87 6.09
N HIS A 71 -8.84 9.69 6.06
CA HIS A 71 -7.39 9.55 6.22
C HIS A 71 -6.63 10.27 5.11
N LEU A 72 -7.00 10.03 3.84
CA LEU A 72 -6.34 10.67 2.70
C LEU A 72 -6.61 12.19 2.62
N ALA A 73 -7.70 12.68 3.23
CA ALA A 73 -7.95 14.12 3.35
C ALA A 73 -6.88 14.85 4.17
N TYR A 74 -6.15 14.14 5.03
CA TYR A 74 -5.02 14.68 5.79
C TYR A 74 -3.66 14.59 5.07
N ASP A 75 -3.62 14.12 3.83
CA ASP A 75 -2.36 14.00 3.06
C ASP A 75 -1.61 15.35 2.91
N TYR A 76 -2.29 16.47 3.05
CA TYR A 76 -1.67 17.80 3.08
C TYR A 76 -0.70 18.03 4.25
N ALA A 77 -0.78 17.20 5.30
CA ALA A 77 0.11 17.30 6.46
C ALA A 77 1.54 16.82 6.15
N TYR A 78 1.69 15.94 5.15
CA TYR A 78 3.01 15.50 4.72
C TYR A 78 3.74 16.61 3.96
N ALA A 79 5.04 16.77 4.25
CA ALA A 79 5.88 17.69 3.51
C ALA A 79 6.01 17.28 2.02
N ASP A 80 6.07 15.97 1.77
CA ASP A 80 6.08 15.37 0.44
C ASP A 80 5.28 14.07 0.44
N ILE A 81 4.04 14.14 -0.03
CA ILE A 81 3.14 12.99 -0.12
C ILE A 81 3.62 11.91 -1.10
N TYR A 82 4.41 12.29 -2.12
CA TYR A 82 4.91 11.33 -3.10
C TYR A 82 6.05 10.46 -2.57
N ASN A 83 6.64 10.86 -1.44
CA ASN A 83 7.65 10.08 -0.71
C ASN A 83 7.10 9.37 0.53
N VAL A 84 5.79 9.29 0.70
CA VAL A 84 5.18 8.45 1.75
C VAL A 84 5.06 7.01 1.27
N LEU A 85 5.58 6.06 2.05
CA LEU A 85 5.48 4.63 1.75
C LEU A 85 4.08 4.12 2.12
N ARG A 86 3.35 3.65 1.12
CA ARG A 86 1.99 3.10 1.24
C ARG A 86 2.03 1.59 1.05
N PHE A 87 1.38 0.85 1.93
CA PHE A 87 1.38 -0.62 1.89
C PHE A 87 0.09 -1.17 2.50
N LEU A 88 -0.22 -2.42 2.17
CA LEU A 88 -1.39 -3.14 2.68
C LEU A 88 -1.01 -4.16 3.73
N ASP A 89 0.20 -4.71 3.61
CA ASP A 89 0.83 -5.63 4.56
C ASP A 89 2.35 -5.50 4.50
N ASN A 90 3.03 -6.03 5.49
CA ASN A 90 4.47 -6.18 5.53
C ASN A 90 4.88 -7.34 6.45
N HIS A 91 6.17 -7.50 6.71
CA HIS A 91 6.73 -8.56 7.54
C HIS A 91 6.40 -8.46 9.04
N ASP A 92 5.78 -7.36 9.49
CA ASP A 92 5.42 -7.10 10.89
C ASP A 92 3.92 -7.01 11.13
N THR A 93 3.11 -7.18 10.07
CA THR A 93 1.65 -7.09 10.14
C THR A 93 1.00 -8.38 9.64
N ASP A 94 -0.30 -8.54 9.91
CA ASP A 94 -1.09 -9.57 9.25
C ASP A 94 -0.99 -9.42 7.73
N ARG A 95 -1.07 -10.53 7.00
CA ARG A 95 -1.17 -10.51 5.54
C ARG A 95 -2.45 -9.82 5.11
N PHE A 96 -2.41 -9.13 3.96
CA PHE A 96 -3.55 -8.33 3.49
C PHE A 96 -4.79 -9.17 3.21
N LEU A 97 -4.65 -10.32 2.52
CA LEU A 97 -5.78 -11.22 2.33
C LEU A 97 -6.02 -12.02 3.62
N PRO A 98 -7.19 -11.91 4.27
CA PRO A 98 -7.60 -12.87 5.28
C PRO A 98 -7.74 -14.26 4.64
N ALA A 99 -7.78 -15.32 5.46
CA ALA A 99 -7.92 -16.70 4.99
C ALA A 99 -9.33 -16.98 4.38
N MET A 100 -9.74 -16.16 3.42
CA MET A 100 -11.07 -16.14 2.77
C MET A 100 -10.90 -15.95 1.27
N PRO A 101 -10.64 -17.02 0.50
CA PRO A 101 -10.41 -16.91 -0.94
C PRO A 101 -11.60 -16.33 -1.72
N GLU A 102 -12.83 -16.42 -1.21
CA GLU A 102 -14.03 -15.78 -1.77
C GLU A 102 -13.97 -14.25 -1.78
N LYS A 103 -13.03 -13.65 -1.04
CA LYS A 103 -12.82 -12.19 -1.00
C LYS A 103 -11.83 -11.67 -2.07
N LEU A 104 -11.63 -12.40 -3.17
CA LEU A 104 -10.70 -12.00 -4.22
C LEU A 104 -11.03 -10.62 -4.83
N ASP A 105 -12.30 -10.27 -4.98
CA ASP A 105 -12.69 -8.97 -5.53
C ASP A 105 -12.33 -7.82 -4.57
N ALA A 106 -12.51 -8.00 -3.27
CA ALA A 106 -12.07 -7.05 -2.26
C ALA A 106 -10.54 -6.91 -2.24
N PHE A 107 -9.81 -8.03 -2.37
CA PHE A 107 -8.35 -8.03 -2.54
C PHE A 107 -7.93 -7.20 -3.77
N LYS A 108 -8.55 -7.44 -4.93
CA LYS A 108 -8.27 -6.68 -6.16
C LYS A 108 -8.50 -5.19 -6.00
N GLN A 109 -9.59 -4.80 -5.32
CA GLN A 109 -9.86 -3.39 -5.02
C GLN A 109 -8.76 -2.78 -4.13
N GLY A 110 -8.33 -3.46 -3.07
CA GLY A 110 -7.25 -3.00 -2.20
C GLY A 110 -5.94 -2.80 -2.96
N ILE A 111 -5.57 -3.75 -3.82
CA ILE A 111 -4.38 -3.63 -4.68
C ILE A 111 -4.51 -2.43 -5.63
N ALA A 112 -5.66 -2.27 -6.29
CA ALA A 112 -5.91 -1.11 -7.17
C ALA A 112 -5.82 0.21 -6.40
N PHE A 113 -6.38 0.26 -5.20
CA PHE A 113 -6.30 1.42 -4.31
C PHE A 113 -4.86 1.79 -4.00
N MET A 114 -4.07 0.87 -3.42
CA MET A 114 -2.67 1.10 -3.08
C MET A 114 -1.83 1.56 -4.28
N LEU A 115 -2.06 0.96 -5.45
CA LEU A 115 -1.31 1.28 -6.66
C LEU A 115 -1.74 2.57 -7.37
N THR A 116 -2.82 3.23 -6.93
CA THR A 116 -3.35 4.42 -7.60
C THR A 116 -3.38 5.68 -6.74
N ILE A 117 -3.29 5.58 -5.42
CA ILE A 117 -3.15 6.73 -4.52
C ILE A 117 -1.74 7.34 -4.58
N PRO A 118 -1.52 8.60 -4.12
CA PRO A 118 -0.19 9.19 -4.02
C PRO A 118 0.71 8.41 -3.08
N GLY A 119 2.02 8.42 -3.36
CA GLY A 119 3.04 7.79 -2.53
C GLY A 119 3.80 6.68 -3.25
N ILE A 120 4.70 6.06 -2.52
CA ILE A 120 5.51 4.93 -2.97
C ILE A 120 4.80 3.64 -2.55
N PRO A 121 4.24 2.83 -3.46
CA PRO A 121 3.63 1.58 -3.09
C PRO A 121 4.71 0.56 -2.69
N GLN A 122 4.60 0.00 -1.51
CA GLN A 122 5.38 -1.15 -1.08
C GLN A 122 4.52 -2.40 -1.22
N PHE A 123 5.03 -3.38 -1.93
CA PHE A 123 4.39 -4.67 -2.15
C PHE A 123 5.16 -5.75 -1.40
N TYR A 124 4.49 -6.44 -0.47
CA TYR A 124 5.12 -7.51 0.29
C TYR A 124 5.08 -8.80 -0.53
N TYR A 125 6.17 -9.57 -0.54
CA TYR A 125 6.25 -10.81 -1.34
C TYR A 125 5.16 -11.82 -0.95
N GLY A 126 4.65 -12.54 -1.93
CA GLY A 126 3.61 -13.55 -1.74
C GLY A 126 2.20 -13.00 -1.63
N THR A 127 2.01 -11.67 -1.51
CA THR A 127 0.68 -11.06 -1.55
C THR A 127 0.02 -11.31 -2.90
N GLU A 128 0.78 -11.27 -4.00
CA GLU A 128 0.33 -11.61 -5.36
C GLU A 128 -0.04 -13.10 -5.54
N LEU A 129 0.40 -13.94 -4.61
CA LEU A 129 0.10 -15.38 -4.56
C LEU A 129 -1.01 -15.70 -3.55
N LEU A 130 -1.65 -14.67 -3.01
CA LEU A 130 -2.68 -14.79 -1.98
C LEU A 130 -2.18 -15.49 -0.69
N MET A 131 -0.89 -15.34 -0.37
CA MET A 131 -0.37 -15.82 0.90
C MET A 131 -1.10 -15.10 2.04
N ASN A 132 -1.62 -15.89 2.96
CA ASN A 132 -2.28 -15.40 4.16
C ASN A 132 -1.46 -15.70 5.41
N GLY A 133 -1.79 -15.07 6.51
CA GLY A 133 -1.14 -15.29 7.79
C GLY A 133 -1.51 -14.20 8.79
N THR A 134 -1.58 -14.58 10.05
CA THR A 134 -1.83 -13.65 11.14
C THR A 134 -0.68 -13.62 12.11
N LYS A 135 -0.31 -12.43 12.55
CA LYS A 135 0.72 -12.20 13.57
C LYS A 135 0.36 -12.81 14.92
N GLN A 136 -0.92 -13.03 15.19
CA GLN A 136 -1.37 -13.72 16.40
C GLN A 136 -0.75 -15.12 16.57
N LYS A 137 -0.42 -15.79 15.45
CA LYS A 137 0.26 -17.09 15.43
C LYS A 137 1.79 -16.96 15.52
N GLY A 138 2.32 -15.76 15.48
CA GLY A 138 3.75 -15.46 15.51
C GLY A 138 4.28 -15.01 14.14
N ASP A 139 5.45 -14.35 14.16
CA ASP A 139 6.07 -13.76 12.96
C ASP A 139 6.38 -14.79 11.88
N GLY A 140 6.74 -16.02 12.24
CA GLY A 140 6.98 -17.10 11.28
C GLY A 140 5.79 -17.38 10.36
N TYR A 141 4.56 -17.17 10.83
CA TYR A 141 3.34 -17.42 10.02
C TYR A 141 3.04 -16.35 8.97
N ILE A 142 3.61 -15.16 9.12
CA ILE A 142 3.47 -14.07 8.14
C ILE A 142 4.69 -13.96 7.23
N ARG A 143 5.76 -14.75 7.51
CA ARG A 143 7.06 -14.73 6.79
C ARG A 143 7.39 -16.08 6.16
N LEU A 144 6.37 -16.87 5.80
CA LEU A 144 6.56 -18.17 5.14
C LEU A 144 7.23 -17.98 3.77
N ASP A 145 8.03 -18.96 3.38
CA ASP A 145 8.62 -19.02 2.05
C ASP A 145 7.56 -19.19 0.97
N VAL A 146 7.84 -18.67 -0.23
CA VAL A 146 7.03 -18.98 -1.42
C VAL A 146 7.43 -20.37 -1.90
N PRO A 147 6.48 -21.32 -2.02
CA PRO A 147 6.78 -22.65 -2.55
C PRO A 147 7.39 -22.61 -3.96
N GLY A 148 8.47 -23.34 -4.17
CA GLY A 148 9.24 -23.38 -5.41
C GLY A 148 10.59 -22.68 -5.36
N GLY A 149 10.94 -22.05 -4.21
CA GLY A 149 12.24 -21.42 -3.99
C GLY A 149 13.35 -22.37 -3.54
N TRP A 150 12.98 -23.56 -3.05
CA TRP A 150 13.91 -24.50 -2.45
C TRP A 150 13.85 -25.90 -3.07
N PRO A 151 15.01 -26.63 -3.09
CA PRO A 151 15.01 -28.05 -3.48
C PRO A 151 14.11 -28.87 -2.56
N GLY A 152 13.19 -29.63 -3.15
CA GLY A 152 12.23 -30.46 -2.41
C GLY A 152 10.84 -29.85 -2.23
N ASP A 153 10.63 -28.62 -2.65
CA ASP A 153 9.28 -28.03 -2.69
C ASP A 153 8.37 -28.85 -3.63
N ALA A 154 7.18 -29.17 -3.14
CA ALA A 154 6.22 -30.01 -3.86
C ALA A 154 5.67 -29.32 -5.12
N VAL A 155 5.64 -27.99 -5.13
CA VAL A 155 5.14 -27.17 -6.25
C VAL A 155 6.05 -25.96 -6.44
N ASN A 156 6.05 -25.39 -7.66
CA ASN A 156 6.75 -24.14 -7.94
C ASN A 156 5.74 -23.03 -8.26
N GLN A 157 5.42 -22.18 -7.30
CA GLN A 157 4.47 -21.07 -7.47
C GLN A 157 5.03 -19.88 -8.28
N PHE A 158 6.32 -19.87 -8.59
CA PHE A 158 6.88 -18.91 -9.56
C PHE A 158 6.39 -19.18 -10.98
N GLU A 159 5.94 -20.41 -11.25
CA GLU A 159 5.37 -20.83 -12.53
C GLU A 159 3.84 -20.96 -12.47
N ALA A 160 3.17 -20.70 -13.60
CA ALA A 160 1.70 -20.74 -13.66
C ALA A 160 1.13 -22.14 -13.35
N SER A 161 1.85 -23.21 -13.71
CA SER A 161 1.47 -24.58 -13.45
C SER A 161 1.53 -24.99 -11.98
N GLY A 162 2.31 -24.29 -11.17
CA GLY A 162 2.40 -24.53 -9.74
C GLY A 162 1.43 -23.68 -8.89
N ARG A 163 0.65 -22.81 -9.53
CA ARG A 163 -0.38 -21.99 -8.90
C ARG A 163 -1.78 -22.56 -9.12
N THR A 164 -2.67 -22.36 -8.17
CA THR A 164 -4.11 -22.61 -8.38
C THR A 164 -4.70 -21.56 -9.33
N ASP A 165 -5.91 -21.81 -9.85
CA ASP A 165 -6.59 -20.88 -10.76
C ASP A 165 -6.78 -19.51 -10.13
N ILE A 166 -7.20 -19.45 -8.86
CA ILE A 166 -7.39 -18.19 -8.13
C ILE A 166 -6.06 -17.46 -7.89
N GLN A 167 -4.97 -18.17 -7.63
CA GLN A 167 -3.64 -17.58 -7.53
C GLN A 167 -3.15 -17.05 -8.87
N ASN A 168 -3.41 -17.75 -9.97
CA ASN A 168 -3.11 -17.26 -11.30
C ASN A 168 -3.90 -15.99 -11.65
N GLU A 169 -5.17 -15.94 -11.26
CA GLU A 169 -6.01 -14.75 -11.45
C GLU A 169 -5.46 -13.56 -10.68
N ALA A 170 -5.12 -13.72 -9.40
CA ALA A 170 -4.52 -12.67 -8.57
C ALA A 170 -3.17 -12.19 -9.12
N TRP A 171 -2.27 -13.14 -9.44
CA TRP A 171 -0.97 -12.87 -10.05
C TRP A 171 -1.09 -12.03 -11.32
N ASN A 172 -1.93 -12.47 -12.25
CA ASN A 172 -2.12 -11.78 -13.52
C ASN A 172 -2.69 -10.38 -13.33
N TYR A 173 -3.64 -10.21 -12.40
CA TYR A 173 -4.20 -8.91 -12.04
C TYR A 173 -3.14 -7.97 -11.49
N VAL A 174 -2.38 -8.40 -10.51
CA VAL A 174 -1.30 -7.62 -9.88
C VAL A 174 -0.24 -7.25 -10.93
N GLN A 175 0.22 -8.22 -11.72
CA GLN A 175 1.21 -7.99 -12.78
C GLN A 175 0.72 -6.94 -13.80
N LYS A 176 -0.53 -7.02 -14.23
CA LYS A 176 -1.14 -6.08 -15.17
C LYS A 176 -1.15 -4.66 -14.60
N LEU A 177 -1.56 -4.50 -13.34
CA LEU A 177 -1.60 -3.18 -12.69
C LEU A 177 -0.21 -2.60 -12.46
N LEU A 178 0.76 -3.42 -12.03
CA LEU A 178 2.15 -2.96 -11.84
C LEU A 178 2.77 -2.49 -13.17
N LYS A 179 2.58 -3.25 -14.25
CA LYS A 179 3.03 -2.88 -15.60
C LYS A 179 2.38 -1.57 -16.08
N TRP A 180 1.07 -1.44 -15.87
CA TRP A 180 0.33 -0.22 -16.21
C TRP A 180 0.81 0.98 -15.39
N ARG A 181 0.99 0.82 -14.07
CA ARG A 181 1.49 1.89 -13.20
C ARG A 181 2.89 2.36 -13.60
N LYS A 182 3.80 1.43 -13.91
CA LYS A 182 5.19 1.76 -14.30
C LYS A 182 5.27 2.74 -15.47
N GLY A 183 4.34 2.67 -16.42
CA GLY A 183 4.29 3.56 -17.59
C GLY A 183 3.35 4.76 -17.42
N ASN A 184 2.71 4.95 -16.25
CA ASN A 184 1.65 5.93 -16.07
C ASN A 184 2.11 7.12 -15.21
N GLU A 185 2.57 8.19 -15.85
CA GLU A 185 3.00 9.41 -15.15
C GLU A 185 1.88 10.09 -14.37
N VAL A 186 0.61 9.97 -14.81
CA VAL A 186 -0.54 10.54 -14.09
C VAL A 186 -0.65 9.93 -12.69
N ILE A 187 -0.43 8.62 -12.58
CA ILE A 187 -0.43 7.93 -11.29
C ILE A 187 0.84 8.24 -10.49
N ALA A 188 1.99 8.33 -11.15
CA ALA A 188 3.25 8.58 -10.45
C ALA A 188 3.36 10.00 -9.87
N LYS A 189 2.91 11.02 -10.62
CA LYS A 189 3.16 12.45 -10.33
C LYS A 189 1.88 13.29 -10.22
N GLY A 190 0.73 12.77 -10.64
CA GLY A 190 -0.52 13.54 -10.70
C GLY A 190 -1.05 13.92 -9.32
N LYS A 191 -1.66 15.09 -9.22
CA LYS A 191 -2.37 15.52 -8.01
C LYS A 191 -3.64 14.70 -7.83
N MET A 192 -3.98 14.39 -6.58
CA MET A 192 -5.21 13.72 -6.23
C MET A 192 -6.33 14.72 -5.98
N LYS A 193 -7.52 14.41 -6.52
CA LYS A 193 -8.79 15.01 -6.15
C LYS A 193 -9.73 13.87 -5.80
N HIS A 194 -10.37 13.92 -4.63
CA HIS A 194 -11.26 12.88 -4.17
C HIS A 194 -12.56 13.45 -3.64
N PHE A 195 -13.57 12.62 -3.54
CA PHE A 195 -14.93 13.00 -3.19
C PHE A 195 -15.40 12.20 -1.99
N VAL A 196 -16.24 12.82 -1.16
CA VAL A 196 -16.84 12.14 0.00
C VAL A 196 -17.58 10.88 -0.48
N PRO A 197 -17.28 9.71 0.07
CA PRO A 197 -17.97 8.47 -0.28
C PRO A 197 -19.48 8.57 -0.04
N GLN A 198 -20.26 7.99 -0.95
CA GLN A 198 -21.70 7.91 -0.84
C GLN A 198 -22.14 6.48 -1.11
N ASN A 199 -23.04 5.95 -0.27
CA ASN A 199 -23.57 4.60 -0.40
C ASN A 199 -22.46 3.54 -0.59
N GLY A 200 -21.37 3.63 0.20
CA GLY A 200 -20.24 2.71 0.11
C GLY A 200 -19.32 2.90 -1.10
N VAL A 201 -19.60 3.85 -1.99
CA VAL A 201 -18.79 4.12 -3.19
C VAL A 201 -17.85 5.29 -2.93
N TYR A 202 -16.56 5.06 -3.12
CA TYR A 202 -15.50 6.08 -3.04
C TYR A 202 -14.92 6.37 -4.42
N VAL A 203 -14.92 7.64 -4.80
CA VAL A 203 -14.41 8.11 -6.09
C VAL A 203 -13.25 9.08 -5.88
N TYR A 204 -12.18 8.89 -6.63
CA TYR A 204 -11.08 9.86 -6.72
C TYR A 204 -10.46 9.90 -8.11
N ALA A 205 -9.76 10.97 -8.40
CA ALA A 205 -9.05 11.16 -9.65
C ALA A 205 -7.59 11.58 -9.40
N ARG A 206 -6.71 11.12 -10.27
CA ARG A 206 -5.33 11.59 -10.37
C ARG A 206 -5.22 12.44 -11.63
N ASN A 207 -4.63 13.63 -11.52
CA ASN A 207 -4.62 14.62 -12.60
C ASN A 207 -3.20 15.13 -12.87
N LEU A 208 -2.78 15.12 -14.13
CA LEU A 208 -1.47 15.64 -14.57
C LEU A 208 -1.58 16.20 -15.99
N ASN A 209 -1.28 17.49 -16.17
CA ASN A 209 -1.18 18.12 -17.49
C ASN A 209 -2.37 17.84 -18.42
N GLY A 210 -3.59 17.98 -17.89
CA GLY A 210 -4.83 17.74 -18.64
C GLY A 210 -5.22 16.27 -18.81
N LYS A 211 -4.35 15.32 -18.40
CA LYS A 211 -4.67 13.90 -18.37
C LYS A 211 -5.22 13.51 -17.02
N GLN A 212 -6.16 12.57 -17.02
CA GLN A 212 -6.82 12.12 -15.79
C GLN A 212 -6.94 10.60 -15.75
N VAL A 213 -6.79 10.04 -14.55
CA VAL A 213 -7.19 8.67 -14.21
C VAL A 213 -8.24 8.77 -13.11
N VAL A 214 -9.42 8.23 -13.35
CA VAL A 214 -10.51 8.15 -12.37
C VAL A 214 -10.56 6.74 -11.79
N VAL A 215 -10.68 6.66 -10.48
CA VAL A 215 -10.78 5.39 -9.74
C VAL A 215 -12.09 5.39 -8.97
N ILE A 216 -12.84 4.30 -9.09
CA ILE A 216 -14.12 4.08 -8.43
C ILE A 216 -13.98 2.80 -7.61
N MET A 217 -14.14 2.91 -6.30
CA MET A 217 -14.13 1.80 -5.35
C MET A 217 -15.55 1.58 -4.84
N ASN A 218 -15.99 0.34 -4.83
CA ASN A 218 -17.29 -0.04 -4.29
C ASN A 218 -17.09 -0.94 -3.07
N GLY A 219 -17.44 -0.46 -1.90
CA GLY A 219 -17.32 -1.17 -0.62
C GLY A 219 -18.59 -1.92 -0.18
N ASN A 220 -19.56 -2.10 -1.09
CA ASN A 220 -20.81 -2.84 -0.81
C ASN A 220 -20.67 -4.31 -1.19
#